data_b6b848eb5c9553ee6922d33329928c13
#
_entry.id   b6b848eb5c9553ee6922d33329928c13
#
_cell.length_a   1.000
_cell.length_b   1.000
_cell.length_c   1.000
_cell.angle_alpha   90.00
_cell.angle_beta   90.00
_cell.angle_gamma   90.00
#
_symmetry.space_group_name_H-M   'P 1'
#
loop_
_entity.id
_entity.type
_entity.pdbx_description
1 polymer ?
#
loop_
_entity_poly.entity_id
_entity_poly.type
_entity_poly.pdbx_seq_one_letter_code
_entity_poly.pdbx_strand_id
1 'polypeptide(L)'
;MTPTITPTTEAPIKDYRAPLRFWHWGNSLLVSLQLITILFQEVIVDARSAVPEFQETMAKENIALTVKQASSLTHILSERIWEWHIYFGWAMVAFFVLRVWLELRGPSELRFSARLLEVARRYRLAPAADKSEAGKVLFAKSTYALFYSFLIVMVISGVMLIYRNDADFLRSIKHEVEEVHNFTMYLILGFFVVHVVGVVWAELTKDHGLISRMVGGEAPKR
;
A
#
# COMPACT_ATOMS: atom_id res chain seq x y z
N MET A 1 -47.33 -0.03 -34.98
CA MET A 1 -46.89 0.15 -33.59
C MET A 1 -45.49 -0.46 -33.46
N THR A 2 -44.46 0.38 -33.49
CA THR A 2 -43.07 -0.04 -33.34
C THR A 2 -42.74 -0.04 -31.84
N PRO A 3 -42.18 -1.10 -31.28
CA PRO A 3 -41.79 -1.11 -29.86
C PRO A 3 -40.57 -0.21 -29.67
N THR A 4 -40.71 0.84 -28.89
CA THR A 4 -39.63 1.70 -28.42
C THR A 4 -38.80 0.92 -27.43
N ILE A 5 -37.63 0.48 -27.86
CA ILE A 5 -36.64 -0.11 -26.98
C ILE A 5 -35.98 1.07 -26.25
N THR A 6 -36.34 1.28 -24.99
CA THR A 6 -35.62 2.16 -24.06
C THR A 6 -34.29 1.51 -23.72
N PRO A 7 -33.14 2.14 -23.98
CA PRO A 7 -31.87 1.62 -23.50
C PRO A 7 -31.76 1.91 -22.01
N THR A 8 -32.02 0.91 -21.18
CA THR A 8 -31.59 0.91 -19.76
C THR A 8 -30.06 0.75 -19.70
N THR A 9 -29.37 1.85 -19.86
CA THR A 9 -27.91 1.90 -19.59
C THR A 9 -27.70 2.26 -18.12
N GLU A 10 -28.19 1.44 -17.22
CA GLU A 10 -27.63 1.43 -15.87
C GLU A 10 -26.31 0.67 -15.92
N ALA A 11 -25.21 1.42 -15.81
CA ALA A 11 -23.91 0.81 -15.58
C ALA A 11 -24.00 -0.06 -14.32
N PRO A 12 -23.55 -1.33 -14.34
CA PRO A 12 -23.68 -2.23 -13.20
C PRO A 12 -23.01 -1.60 -11.98
N ILE A 13 -23.80 -1.34 -10.95
CA ILE A 13 -23.34 -0.88 -9.64
C ILE A 13 -22.30 -1.89 -9.17
N LYS A 14 -21.04 -1.47 -9.08
CA LYS A 14 -19.93 -2.33 -8.63
C LYS A 14 -20.02 -2.48 -7.12
N ASP A 15 -20.77 -3.47 -6.66
CA ASP A 15 -20.73 -3.89 -5.27
C ASP A 15 -19.40 -4.58 -4.98
N TYR A 16 -18.61 -3.97 -4.11
CA TYR A 16 -17.37 -4.59 -3.66
C TYR A 16 -17.67 -5.64 -2.59
N ARG A 17 -17.37 -6.91 -2.88
CA ARG A 17 -17.59 -8.02 -1.94
C ARG A 17 -16.81 -7.83 -0.64
N ALA A 18 -17.41 -8.20 0.49
CA ALA A 18 -16.85 -8.00 1.83
C ALA A 18 -15.38 -8.47 1.99
N PRO A 19 -14.96 -9.65 1.49
CA PRO A 19 -13.54 -10.07 1.60
C PRO A 19 -12.56 -9.12 0.90
N LEU A 20 -12.95 -8.53 -0.23
CA LEU A 20 -12.10 -7.58 -0.95
C LEU A 20 -12.02 -6.23 -0.22
N ARG A 21 -13.13 -5.79 0.40
CA ARG A 21 -13.14 -4.56 1.22
C ARG A 21 -12.27 -4.74 2.47
N PHE A 22 -12.42 -5.86 3.17
CA PHE A 22 -11.59 -6.20 4.32
C PHE A 22 -10.09 -6.20 3.96
N TRP A 23 -9.74 -6.88 2.87
CA TRP A 23 -8.35 -6.90 2.41
C TRP A 23 -7.86 -5.49 2.04
N HIS A 24 -8.66 -4.71 1.33
CA HIS A 24 -8.28 -3.34 0.92
C HIS A 24 -8.01 -2.45 2.13
N TRP A 25 -8.93 -2.38 3.09
CA TRP A 25 -8.79 -1.50 4.25
C TRP A 25 -7.70 -1.99 5.21
N GLY A 26 -7.59 -3.30 5.41
CA GLY A 26 -6.51 -3.87 6.23
C GLY A 26 -5.13 -3.62 5.61
N ASN A 27 -5.00 -3.83 4.29
CA ASN A 27 -3.75 -3.54 3.59
C ASN A 27 -3.44 -2.03 3.58
N SER A 28 -4.43 -1.16 3.37
CA SER A 28 -4.26 0.29 3.43
C SER A 28 -3.78 0.75 4.80
N LEU A 29 -4.37 0.23 5.88
CA LEU A 29 -3.94 0.51 7.26
C LEU A 29 -2.49 0.06 7.48
N LEU A 30 -2.14 -1.17 7.09
CA LEU A 30 -0.78 -1.69 7.27
C LEU A 30 0.25 -0.91 6.47
N VAL A 31 -0.03 -0.54 5.21
CA VAL A 31 0.85 0.33 4.41
C VAL A 31 1.02 1.69 5.09
N SER A 32 -0.07 2.29 5.60
CA SER A 32 0.01 3.57 6.32
C SER A 32 0.87 3.46 7.58
N LEU A 33 0.71 2.40 8.39
CA LEU A 33 1.52 2.18 9.58
C LEU A 33 3.00 1.96 9.24
N GLN A 34 3.32 1.23 8.17
CA GLN A 34 4.68 1.06 7.68
C GLN A 34 5.30 2.40 7.27
N LEU A 35 4.59 3.21 6.49
CA LEU A 35 5.07 4.54 6.09
C LEU A 35 5.24 5.48 7.28
N ILE A 36 4.37 5.41 8.28
CA ILE A 36 4.46 6.18 9.52
C ILE A 36 5.73 5.78 10.29
N THR A 37 6.05 4.50 10.42
CA THR A 37 7.29 4.09 11.11
C THR A 37 8.53 4.64 10.42
N ILE A 38 8.57 4.67 9.09
CA ILE A 38 9.68 5.27 8.34
C ILE A 38 9.72 6.78 8.52
N LEU A 39 8.56 7.46 8.50
CA LEU A 39 8.49 8.90 8.77
C LEU A 39 9.06 9.24 10.16
N PHE A 40 8.72 8.46 11.20
CA PHE A 40 9.29 8.62 12.53
C PHE A 40 10.81 8.41 12.53
N GLN A 41 11.29 7.42 11.80
CA GLN A 41 12.71 7.08 11.72
C GLN A 41 13.53 8.20 11.05
N GLU A 42 13.03 8.71 9.93
CA GLU A 42 13.75 9.70 9.10
C GLU A 42 13.61 11.14 9.62
N VAL A 43 12.51 11.47 10.29
CA VAL A 43 12.21 12.85 10.68
C VAL A 43 12.38 13.09 12.18
N ILE A 44 11.92 12.15 13.02
CA ILE A 44 11.85 12.38 14.48
C ILE A 44 13.09 11.80 15.18
N VAL A 45 13.64 10.68 14.71
CA VAL A 45 14.74 9.97 15.35
C VAL A 45 16.05 10.13 14.56
N ASP A 46 16.11 11.09 13.59
CA ASP A 46 17.37 11.39 12.93
C ASP A 46 18.43 11.85 13.94
N ALA A 47 19.52 11.09 14.05
CA ALA A 47 20.58 11.33 15.02
C ALA A 47 21.27 12.70 14.85
N ARG A 48 21.22 13.29 13.64
CA ARG A 48 21.84 14.59 13.37
C ARG A 48 21.11 15.72 14.09
N SER A 49 19.78 15.63 14.21
CA SER A 49 18.97 16.61 14.92
C SER A 49 18.71 16.22 16.37
N ALA A 50 18.43 14.94 16.65
CA ALA A 50 18.04 14.46 17.97
C ALA A 50 19.20 14.52 19.00
N VAL A 51 20.43 14.24 18.60
CA VAL A 51 21.58 14.25 19.54
C VAL A 51 21.86 15.65 20.09
N PRO A 52 21.97 16.73 19.28
CA PRO A 52 22.12 18.08 19.80
C PRO A 52 20.93 18.54 20.67
N GLU A 53 19.70 18.19 20.27
CA GLU A 53 18.49 18.54 21.01
C GLU A 53 18.45 17.89 22.39
N PHE A 54 18.82 16.61 22.52
CA PHE A 54 18.96 15.94 23.82
C PHE A 54 20.01 16.62 24.69
N GLN A 55 21.17 16.99 24.13
CA GLN A 55 22.23 17.66 24.87
C GLN A 55 21.77 19.05 25.37
N GLU A 56 21.13 19.84 24.51
CA GLU A 56 20.63 21.16 24.87
C GLU A 56 19.53 21.08 25.96
N THR A 57 18.57 20.14 25.79
CA THR A 57 17.47 19.97 26.74
C THR A 57 17.97 19.56 28.11
N MET A 58 18.90 18.61 28.19
CA MET A 58 19.49 18.17 29.47
C MET A 58 20.40 19.22 30.09
N ALA A 59 21.07 20.05 29.29
CA ALA A 59 21.87 21.15 29.83
C ALA A 59 21.02 22.18 30.59
N LYS A 60 19.76 22.39 30.19
CA LYS A 60 18.81 23.26 30.90
C LYS A 60 18.49 22.74 32.31
N GLU A 61 18.60 21.45 32.52
CA GLU A 61 18.46 20.78 33.83
C GLU A 61 19.78 20.59 34.57
N ASN A 62 20.86 21.26 34.13
CA ASN A 62 22.23 21.13 34.64
C ASN A 62 22.83 19.72 34.49
N ILE A 63 22.36 18.94 33.52
CA ILE A 63 22.85 17.61 33.20
C ILE A 63 23.67 17.69 31.91
N ALA A 64 24.97 17.42 32.00
CA ALA A 64 25.86 17.36 30.83
C ALA A 64 25.83 15.97 30.20
N LEU A 65 25.16 15.83 29.06
CA LEU A 65 25.22 14.60 28.26
C LEU A 65 26.37 14.65 27.27
N THR A 66 27.17 13.57 27.26
CA THR A 66 28.12 13.35 26.16
C THR A 66 27.39 12.99 24.87
N VAL A 67 28.02 13.25 23.72
CA VAL A 67 27.50 12.83 22.40
C VAL A 67 27.17 11.33 22.38
N LYS A 68 28.02 10.51 23.00
CA LYS A 68 27.81 9.07 23.08
C LYS A 68 26.53 8.69 23.85
N GLN A 69 26.28 9.35 24.98
CA GLN A 69 25.05 9.12 25.78
C GLN A 69 23.80 9.57 25.02
N ALA A 70 23.82 10.77 24.43
CA ALA A 70 22.70 11.25 23.62
C ALA A 70 22.43 10.34 22.40
N SER A 71 23.49 9.88 21.71
CA SER A 71 23.37 8.92 20.60
C SER A 71 22.80 7.58 21.06
N SER A 72 23.15 7.10 22.27
CA SER A 72 22.57 5.86 22.81
C SER A 72 21.07 6.00 23.08
N LEU A 73 20.59 7.16 23.54
CA LEU A 73 19.16 7.43 23.71
C LEU A 73 18.41 7.43 22.37
N THR A 74 18.99 8.08 21.37
CA THR A 74 18.43 8.08 19.99
C THR A 74 18.36 6.66 19.46
N HIS A 75 19.38 5.84 19.68
CA HIS A 75 19.41 4.44 19.23
C HIS A 75 18.30 3.59 19.88
N ILE A 76 18.05 3.76 21.19
CA ILE A 76 16.97 3.05 21.88
C ILE A 76 15.61 3.39 21.25
N LEU A 77 15.34 4.67 20.93
CA LEU A 77 14.10 5.07 20.26
C LEU A 77 14.01 4.48 18.86
N SER A 78 15.09 4.56 18.09
CA SER A 78 15.19 3.98 16.76
C SER A 78 14.87 2.48 16.76
N GLU A 79 15.47 1.71 17.69
CA GLU A 79 15.21 0.26 17.81
C GLU A 79 13.74 -0.04 18.09
N ARG A 80 13.08 0.74 18.95
CA ARG A 80 11.64 0.58 19.23
C ARG A 80 10.78 0.80 17.99
N ILE A 81 11.10 1.79 17.17
CA ILE A 81 10.38 2.05 15.91
C ILE A 81 10.61 0.90 14.92
N TRP A 82 11.85 0.38 14.82
CA TRP A 82 12.15 -0.77 13.98
C TRP A 82 11.43 -2.05 14.42
N GLU A 83 11.27 -2.29 15.74
CA GLU A 83 10.47 -3.39 16.25
C GLU A 83 9.01 -3.30 15.73
N TRP A 84 8.39 -2.12 15.81
CA TRP A 84 7.03 -1.89 15.28
C TRP A 84 6.96 -2.05 13.76
N HIS A 85 7.99 -1.58 13.03
CA HIS A 85 8.08 -1.78 11.60
C HIS A 85 8.08 -3.28 11.24
N ILE A 86 8.83 -4.08 11.97
CA ILE A 86 8.89 -5.54 11.79
C ILE A 86 7.56 -6.20 12.15
N TYR A 87 6.89 -5.80 13.23
CA TYR A 87 5.57 -6.35 13.59
C TYR A 87 4.51 -6.07 12.52
N PHE A 88 4.44 -4.84 12.03
CA PHE A 88 3.55 -4.49 10.92
C PHE A 88 3.97 -5.19 9.64
N GLY A 89 5.26 -5.42 9.43
CA GLY A 89 5.79 -6.22 8.33
C GLY A 89 5.27 -7.66 8.35
N TRP A 90 5.29 -8.32 9.50
CA TRP A 90 4.72 -9.66 9.65
C TRP A 90 3.20 -9.69 9.43
N ALA A 91 2.48 -8.69 9.92
CA ALA A 91 1.06 -8.55 9.60
C ALA A 91 0.83 -8.37 8.10
N MET A 92 1.68 -7.60 7.41
CA MET A 92 1.65 -7.44 5.95
C MET A 92 1.91 -8.77 5.23
N VAL A 93 2.88 -9.59 5.68
CA VAL A 93 3.13 -10.94 5.16
C VAL A 93 1.85 -11.79 5.29
N ALA A 94 1.18 -11.76 6.44
CA ALA A 94 -0.06 -12.52 6.64
C ALA A 94 -1.18 -12.07 5.68
N PHE A 95 -1.36 -10.76 5.49
CA PHE A 95 -2.31 -10.21 4.51
C PHE A 95 -1.94 -10.56 3.06
N PHE A 96 -0.67 -10.58 2.76
CA PHE A 96 -0.17 -11.00 1.44
C PHE A 96 -0.46 -12.50 1.21
N VAL A 97 -0.18 -13.36 2.17
CA VAL A 97 -0.49 -14.79 2.10
C VAL A 97 -1.99 -15.02 1.93
N LEU A 98 -2.82 -14.29 2.70
CA LEU A 98 -4.28 -14.32 2.52
C LEU A 98 -4.68 -13.93 1.09
N ARG A 99 -4.05 -12.89 0.52
CA ARG A 99 -4.34 -12.46 -0.86
C ARG A 99 -3.94 -13.50 -1.89
N VAL A 100 -2.77 -14.12 -1.71
CA VAL A 100 -2.32 -15.22 -2.58
C VAL A 100 -3.27 -16.42 -2.46
N TRP A 101 -3.70 -16.75 -1.26
CA TRP A 101 -4.68 -17.83 -1.04
C TRP A 101 -6.01 -17.55 -1.76
N LEU A 102 -6.54 -16.33 -1.65
CA LEU A 102 -7.74 -15.90 -2.38
C LEU A 102 -7.55 -15.94 -3.90
N GLU A 103 -6.34 -15.67 -4.38
CA GLU A 103 -6.02 -15.75 -5.81
C GLU A 103 -6.00 -17.20 -6.30
N LEU A 104 -5.46 -18.13 -5.50
CA LEU A 104 -5.31 -19.54 -5.89
C LEU A 104 -6.57 -20.38 -5.66
N ARG A 105 -7.26 -20.17 -4.54
CA ARG A 105 -8.37 -21.01 -4.07
C ARG A 105 -9.72 -20.30 -4.06
N GLY A 106 -9.74 -18.98 -4.10
CA GLY A 106 -10.96 -18.18 -4.06
C GLY A 106 -11.80 -18.34 -5.34
N PRO A 107 -13.11 -17.98 -5.27
CA PRO A 107 -13.97 -17.90 -6.44
C PRO A 107 -13.42 -16.94 -7.48
N SER A 108 -13.75 -17.16 -8.76
CA SER A 108 -13.22 -16.38 -9.90
C SER A 108 -13.44 -14.87 -9.76
N GLU A 109 -14.54 -14.48 -9.11
CA GLU A 109 -14.88 -13.07 -8.88
C GLU A 109 -13.94 -12.37 -7.87
N LEU A 110 -13.23 -13.12 -7.04
CA LEU A 110 -12.22 -12.60 -6.11
C LEU A 110 -10.82 -12.60 -6.69
N ARG A 111 -10.58 -13.38 -7.76
CA ARG A 111 -9.27 -13.50 -8.39
C ARG A 111 -8.96 -12.23 -9.20
N PHE A 112 -7.83 -11.63 -8.90
CA PHE A 112 -7.37 -10.45 -9.62
C PHE A 112 -6.95 -10.77 -11.06
N SER A 113 -6.22 -11.87 -11.25
CA SER A 113 -5.74 -12.33 -12.56
C SER A 113 -6.90 -12.57 -13.54
N ALA A 114 -7.95 -13.26 -13.08
CA ALA A 114 -9.14 -13.50 -13.91
C ALA A 114 -9.82 -12.20 -14.34
N ARG A 115 -9.96 -11.25 -13.41
CA ARG A 115 -10.57 -9.94 -13.71
C ARG A 115 -9.70 -9.06 -14.62
N LEU A 116 -8.38 -9.11 -14.45
CA LEU A 116 -7.45 -8.37 -15.31
C LEU A 116 -7.50 -8.92 -16.75
N LEU A 117 -7.47 -10.26 -16.89
CA LEU A 117 -7.55 -10.93 -18.19
C LEU A 117 -8.86 -10.61 -18.92
N GLU A 118 -9.98 -10.63 -18.18
CA GLU A 118 -11.29 -10.28 -18.74
C GLU A 118 -11.32 -8.84 -19.26
N VAL A 119 -10.82 -7.88 -18.47
CA VAL A 119 -10.78 -6.46 -18.87
C VAL A 119 -9.86 -6.26 -20.08
N ALA A 120 -8.70 -6.94 -20.13
CA ALA A 120 -7.81 -6.88 -21.28
C ALA A 120 -8.48 -7.45 -22.54
N ARG A 121 -9.23 -8.57 -22.41
CA ARG A 121 -10.01 -9.13 -23.50
C ARG A 121 -11.10 -8.17 -23.99
N ARG A 122 -11.88 -7.57 -23.07
CA ARG A 122 -12.90 -6.57 -23.41
C ARG A 122 -12.31 -5.39 -24.18
N TYR A 123 -11.15 -4.86 -23.73
CA TYR A 123 -10.46 -3.77 -24.43
C TYR A 123 -10.05 -4.15 -25.86
N ARG A 124 -9.54 -5.38 -26.06
CA ARG A 124 -9.15 -5.87 -27.40
C ARG A 124 -10.35 -5.99 -28.34
N LEU A 125 -11.49 -6.40 -27.82
CA LEU A 125 -12.72 -6.65 -28.60
C LEU A 125 -13.62 -5.41 -28.70
N ALA A 126 -13.33 -4.34 -27.98
CA ALA A 126 -14.18 -3.13 -27.93
C ALA A 126 -14.20 -2.45 -29.31
N PRO A 127 -15.39 -2.05 -29.79
CA PRO A 127 -15.54 -1.16 -30.97
C PRO A 127 -14.81 0.16 -30.73
N ALA A 128 -14.47 0.86 -31.83
CA ALA A 128 -13.74 2.13 -31.75
C ALA A 128 -14.42 3.17 -30.86
N ALA A 129 -15.76 3.20 -30.85
CA ALA A 129 -16.55 4.10 -30.00
C ALA A 129 -16.36 3.84 -28.49
N ASP A 130 -16.21 2.57 -28.07
CA ASP A 130 -16.15 2.17 -26.65
C ASP A 130 -14.70 1.99 -26.15
N LYS A 131 -13.72 2.12 -27.05
CA LYS A 131 -12.31 1.82 -26.78
C LYS A 131 -11.71 2.74 -25.70
N SER A 132 -12.13 3.99 -25.68
CA SER A 132 -11.69 4.96 -24.66
C SER A 132 -12.14 4.53 -23.25
N GLU A 133 -13.38 4.12 -23.09
CA GLU A 133 -13.94 3.68 -21.80
C GLU A 133 -13.30 2.36 -21.33
N ALA A 134 -13.20 1.37 -22.22
CA ALA A 134 -12.52 0.12 -21.96
C ALA A 134 -11.04 0.33 -21.59
N GLY A 135 -10.37 1.31 -22.21
CA GLY A 135 -9.01 1.70 -21.92
C GLY A 135 -8.83 2.27 -20.51
N LYS A 136 -9.74 3.12 -20.05
CA LYS A 136 -9.71 3.64 -18.67
C LYS A 136 -9.83 2.52 -17.62
N VAL A 137 -10.74 1.56 -17.88
CA VAL A 137 -10.90 0.40 -16.98
C VAL A 137 -9.64 -0.47 -16.98
N LEU A 138 -9.04 -0.71 -18.15
CA LEU A 138 -7.79 -1.47 -18.26
C LEU A 138 -6.65 -0.75 -17.52
N PHE A 139 -6.50 0.56 -17.73
CA PHE A 139 -5.49 1.36 -17.04
C PHE A 139 -5.63 1.24 -15.51
N ALA A 140 -6.85 1.43 -14.98
CA ALA A 140 -7.09 1.28 -13.54
C ALA A 140 -6.71 -0.12 -13.03
N LYS A 141 -7.03 -1.20 -13.78
CA LYS A 141 -6.65 -2.57 -13.40
C LYS A 141 -5.13 -2.81 -13.48
N SER A 142 -4.47 -2.23 -14.49
CA SER A 142 -3.01 -2.30 -14.62
C SER A 142 -2.29 -1.59 -13.47
N THR A 143 -2.85 -0.48 -12.97
CA THR A 143 -2.33 0.23 -11.80
C THR A 143 -2.37 -0.65 -10.54
N TYR A 144 -3.42 -1.46 -10.36
CA TYR A 144 -3.45 -2.45 -9.28
C TYR A 144 -2.43 -3.57 -9.46
N ALA A 145 -2.21 -4.04 -10.70
CA ALA A 145 -1.16 -5.03 -10.98
C ALA A 145 0.23 -4.50 -10.58
N LEU A 146 0.50 -3.25 -10.91
CA LEU A 146 1.75 -2.58 -10.53
C LEU A 146 1.93 -2.52 -9.01
N PHE A 147 0.88 -2.13 -8.28
CA PHE A 147 0.91 -2.13 -6.81
C PHE A 147 1.18 -3.52 -6.23
N TYR A 148 0.53 -4.57 -6.75
CA TYR A 148 0.81 -5.94 -6.31
C TYR A 148 2.26 -6.35 -6.58
N SER A 149 2.86 -5.93 -7.69
CA SER A 149 4.27 -6.18 -7.98
C SER A 149 5.18 -5.52 -6.94
N PHE A 150 4.91 -4.28 -6.58
CA PHE A 150 5.64 -3.59 -5.51
C PHE A 150 5.46 -4.28 -4.15
N LEU A 151 4.24 -4.71 -3.83
CA LEU A 151 3.95 -5.42 -2.58
C LEU A 151 4.72 -6.76 -2.49
N ILE A 152 4.80 -7.50 -3.61
CA ILE A 152 5.60 -8.74 -3.68
C ILE A 152 7.07 -8.44 -3.36
N VAL A 153 7.66 -7.43 -4.01
CA VAL A 153 9.05 -7.05 -3.79
C VAL A 153 9.27 -6.63 -2.34
N MET A 154 8.37 -5.81 -1.78
CA MET A 154 8.45 -5.37 -0.38
C MET A 154 8.39 -6.51 0.62
N VAL A 155 7.46 -7.46 0.43
CA VAL A 155 7.32 -8.61 1.33
C VAL A 155 8.55 -9.50 1.26
N ILE A 156 9.03 -9.82 0.05
CA ILE A 156 10.19 -10.70 -0.12
C ILE A 156 11.45 -10.04 0.45
N SER A 157 11.74 -8.80 0.06
CA SER A 157 12.93 -8.08 0.53
C SER A 157 12.88 -7.83 2.05
N GLY A 158 11.70 -7.49 2.60
CA GLY A 158 11.53 -7.32 4.04
C GLY A 158 11.82 -8.59 4.84
N VAL A 159 11.31 -9.75 4.39
CA VAL A 159 11.62 -11.04 5.01
C VAL A 159 13.11 -11.35 4.89
N MET A 160 13.74 -11.12 3.74
CA MET A 160 15.19 -11.32 3.58
C MET A 160 16.00 -10.45 4.54
N LEU A 161 15.58 -9.20 4.78
CA LEU A 161 16.23 -8.28 5.72
C LEU A 161 16.09 -8.72 7.18
N ILE A 162 14.96 -9.33 7.57
CA ILE A 162 14.80 -9.89 8.92
C ILE A 162 15.85 -11.00 9.17
N TYR A 163 16.04 -11.89 8.19
CA TYR A 163 16.93 -13.06 8.28
C TYR A 163 18.35 -12.79 7.70
N ARG A 164 18.72 -11.52 7.49
CA ARG A 164 19.99 -11.13 6.84
C ARG A 164 21.26 -11.67 7.49
N ASN A 165 21.20 -12.03 8.79
CA ASN A 165 22.35 -12.56 9.53
C ASN A 165 22.34 -14.09 9.67
N ASP A 166 21.27 -14.77 9.26
CA ASP A 166 21.08 -16.21 9.49
C ASP A 166 21.71 -17.09 8.42
N ALA A 167 22.01 -16.51 7.25
CA ALA A 167 22.69 -17.21 6.17
C ALA A 167 23.76 -16.33 5.51
N ASP A 168 24.91 -16.91 5.18
CA ASP A 168 26.03 -16.19 4.56
C ASP A 168 25.64 -15.56 3.23
N PHE A 169 24.80 -16.25 2.44
CA PHE A 169 24.23 -15.70 1.20
C PHE A 169 23.44 -14.41 1.46
N LEU A 170 22.51 -14.42 2.43
CA LEU A 170 21.71 -13.22 2.75
C LEU A 170 22.58 -12.07 3.26
N ARG A 171 23.62 -12.41 4.02
CA ARG A 171 24.59 -11.43 4.49
C ARG A 171 25.39 -10.79 3.36
N SER A 172 25.74 -11.55 2.32
CA SER A 172 26.51 -11.06 1.18
C SER A 172 25.73 -10.09 0.28
N ILE A 173 24.41 -10.24 0.18
CA ILE A 173 23.54 -9.39 -0.66
C ILE A 173 22.67 -8.42 0.14
N LYS A 174 22.94 -8.25 1.45
CA LYS A 174 22.06 -7.43 2.31
C LYS A 174 21.92 -5.99 1.82
N HIS A 175 23.01 -5.40 1.32
CA HIS A 175 23.02 -4.01 0.86
C HIS A 175 22.12 -3.83 -0.36
N GLU A 176 22.23 -4.72 -1.33
CA GLU A 176 21.39 -4.71 -2.53
C GLU A 176 19.91 -4.89 -2.18
N VAL A 177 19.63 -5.76 -1.20
CA VAL A 177 18.25 -5.98 -0.72
C VAL A 177 17.73 -4.75 0.02
N GLU A 178 18.54 -4.08 0.84
CA GLU A 178 18.20 -2.82 1.50
C GLU A 178 17.89 -1.72 0.47
N GLU A 179 18.69 -1.58 -0.57
CA GLU A 179 18.47 -0.60 -1.65
C GLU A 179 17.16 -0.88 -2.41
N VAL A 180 16.91 -2.14 -2.78
CA VAL A 180 15.67 -2.55 -3.45
C VAL A 180 14.46 -2.30 -2.56
N HIS A 181 14.54 -2.63 -1.26
CA HIS A 181 13.47 -2.39 -0.29
C HIS A 181 13.16 -0.89 -0.16
N ASN A 182 14.18 -0.07 0.05
CA ASN A 182 14.06 1.38 0.18
C ASN A 182 13.53 2.02 -1.12
N PHE A 183 14.06 1.64 -2.27
CA PHE A 183 13.56 2.15 -3.55
C PHE A 183 12.08 1.80 -3.76
N THR A 184 11.70 0.55 -3.48
CA THR A 184 10.30 0.10 -3.61
C THR A 184 9.39 0.83 -2.62
N MET A 185 9.86 1.18 -1.42
CA MET A 185 9.13 2.01 -0.46
C MET A 185 8.75 3.36 -1.07
N TYR A 186 9.66 4.06 -1.76
CA TYR A 186 9.35 5.33 -2.45
C TYR A 186 8.33 5.14 -3.57
N LEU A 187 8.37 4.02 -4.30
CA LEU A 187 7.36 3.71 -5.32
C LEU A 187 5.98 3.49 -4.70
N ILE A 188 5.90 2.78 -3.56
CA ILE A 188 4.66 2.58 -2.81
C ILE A 188 4.15 3.90 -2.24
N LEU A 189 5.01 4.75 -1.69
CA LEU A 189 4.65 6.07 -1.19
C LEU A 189 4.07 6.93 -2.32
N GLY A 190 4.73 6.99 -3.47
CA GLY A 190 4.23 7.70 -4.65
C GLY A 190 2.87 7.16 -5.11
N PHE A 191 2.74 5.84 -5.20
CA PHE A 191 1.47 5.19 -5.52
C PHE A 191 0.37 5.55 -4.51
N PHE A 192 0.68 5.49 -3.20
CA PHE A 192 -0.26 5.79 -2.12
C PHE A 192 -0.79 7.23 -2.22
N VAL A 193 0.09 8.20 -2.42
CA VAL A 193 -0.28 9.62 -2.58
C VAL A 193 -1.16 9.81 -3.82
N VAL A 194 -0.75 9.28 -4.97
CA VAL A 194 -1.53 9.41 -6.22
C VAL A 194 -2.88 8.72 -6.10
N HIS A 195 -2.94 7.55 -5.45
CA HIS A 195 -4.18 6.82 -5.22
C HIS A 195 -5.15 7.62 -4.33
N VAL A 196 -4.68 8.12 -3.18
CA VAL A 196 -5.53 8.88 -2.25
C VAL A 196 -6.03 10.16 -2.91
N VAL A 197 -5.14 10.93 -3.56
CA VAL A 197 -5.54 12.16 -4.30
C VAL A 197 -6.54 11.83 -5.39
N GLY A 198 -6.31 10.76 -6.16
CA GLY A 198 -7.21 10.34 -7.24
C GLY A 198 -8.60 9.92 -6.73
N VAL A 199 -8.65 9.20 -5.61
CA VAL A 199 -9.93 8.79 -4.98
C VAL A 199 -10.69 10.00 -4.45
N VAL A 200 -10.00 10.91 -3.73
CA VAL A 200 -10.64 12.14 -3.22
C VAL A 200 -11.15 13.01 -4.36
N TRP A 201 -10.33 13.18 -5.41
CA TRP A 201 -10.77 13.92 -6.60
C TRP A 201 -12.01 13.29 -7.25
N ALA A 202 -12.01 11.96 -7.44
CA ALA A 202 -13.14 11.27 -8.06
C ALA A 202 -14.43 11.40 -7.20
N GLU A 203 -14.30 11.26 -5.88
CA GLU A 203 -15.41 11.43 -4.93
C GLU A 203 -16.03 12.83 -5.02
N LEU A 204 -15.19 13.87 -5.14
CA LEU A 204 -15.64 15.26 -5.15
C LEU A 204 -16.18 15.73 -6.51
N THR A 205 -15.77 15.09 -7.63
CA THR A 205 -16.05 15.63 -8.97
C THR A 205 -16.91 14.74 -9.85
N LYS A 206 -16.78 13.40 -9.79
CA LYS A 206 -17.33 12.52 -10.83
C LYS A 206 -18.14 11.35 -10.30
N ASP A 207 -17.78 10.77 -9.17
CA ASP A 207 -18.33 9.50 -8.71
C ASP A 207 -18.65 9.56 -7.21
N HIS A 208 -19.61 10.41 -6.86
CA HIS A 208 -20.07 10.56 -5.48
C HIS A 208 -20.50 9.22 -4.89
N GLY A 209 -19.95 8.88 -3.71
CA GLY A 209 -20.19 7.63 -3.02
C GLY A 209 -19.21 6.51 -3.34
N LEU A 210 -18.09 6.79 -4.04
CA LEU A 210 -17.02 5.81 -4.29
C LEU A 210 -16.44 5.27 -2.97
N ILE A 211 -16.16 6.17 -2.03
CA ILE A 211 -15.63 5.82 -0.69
C ILE A 211 -16.72 5.06 0.09
N SER A 212 -17.95 5.54 0.09
CA SER A 212 -19.08 4.89 0.79
C SER A 212 -19.30 3.46 0.32
N ARG A 213 -19.23 3.21 -0.99
CA ARG A 213 -19.33 1.84 -1.57
C ARG A 213 -18.15 0.96 -1.13
N MET A 214 -16.96 1.53 -0.97
CA MET A 214 -15.79 0.78 -0.53
C MET A 214 -15.81 0.49 0.98
N VAL A 215 -16.51 1.29 1.77
CA VAL A 215 -16.73 1.07 3.22
C VAL A 215 -17.95 0.17 3.46
N GLY A 216 -19.12 0.59 2.99
CA GLY A 216 -20.42 -0.06 3.27
C GLY A 216 -20.80 -1.17 2.32
N GLY A 217 -20.27 -1.16 1.07
CA GLY A 217 -20.66 -2.11 0.00
C GLY A 217 -21.86 -1.67 -0.81
N GLU A 218 -22.66 -0.75 -0.34
CA GLU A 218 -23.86 -0.22 -1.01
C GLU A 218 -23.63 1.22 -1.47
N ALA A 219 -24.32 1.60 -2.55
CA ALA A 219 -24.40 3.01 -2.93
C ALA A 219 -25.23 3.78 -1.89
N PRO A 220 -24.90 5.06 -1.58
CA PRO A 220 -25.75 5.88 -0.71
C PRO A 220 -27.16 5.92 -1.28
N LYS A 221 -28.16 5.59 -0.48
CA LYS A 221 -29.57 5.81 -0.85
C LYS A 221 -29.77 7.33 -0.94
N ARG A 222 -30.06 7.81 -2.15
CA ARG A 222 -30.48 9.20 -2.38
C ARG A 222 -31.91 9.40 -1.91
#